data_ef978df0994f66f6632c61de10475da6
#
_entry.id   ef978df0994f66f6632c61de10475da6
#
_cell.length_a   1.000
_cell.length_b   1.000
_cell.length_c   1.000
_cell.angle_alpha   90.00
_cell.angle_beta   90.00
_cell.angle_gamma   90.00
#
_symmetry.space_group_name_H-M   'P 1'
#
loop_
_entity.id
_entity.type
_entity.pdbx_description
1 polymer ?
#
loop_
_entity_poly.entity_id
_entity_poly.type
_entity_poly.pdbx_seq_one_letter_code
_entity_poly.pdbx_strand_id
1 'polypeptide(L)'
;MSKMEFSDEFDFENRITDTSEIPEDTAESDNPLRPKTLSEYIGQEKAKENLKVFIEAAKIRGETLDHVLLYGPPGLGKTTLSGIIANELGVSMRITSGPAIEKPGDLAALLTNLNEGDVLFIDEILYPSMEDFAIDIITGKGQMAASYHLPLPKFTLVGATTRAGQLTAPLRDRFGVVLRLELYTPEELAQIVERSAGILGIKIEHDGALEIASRSRGTPRIANRLLKRVRDFAQVMSNGVITLETARTALDRLEID
;
A
#
# COMPACT_ATOMS: atom_id res chain seq x y z
N MET A 1 -19.96 13.71 -44.12
CA MET A 1 -20.36 14.12 -42.75
C MET A 1 -20.40 12.85 -41.92
N SER A 2 -19.28 12.56 -41.28
CA SER A 2 -19.13 11.40 -40.42
C SER A 2 -19.63 11.77 -39.02
N LYS A 3 -20.60 11.03 -38.51
CA LYS A 3 -21.03 11.12 -37.12
C LYS A 3 -19.89 10.55 -36.26
N MET A 4 -19.22 11.41 -35.47
CA MET A 4 -18.46 10.98 -34.31
C MET A 4 -19.49 10.48 -33.29
N GLU A 5 -19.54 9.17 -33.09
CA GLU A 5 -20.16 8.57 -31.92
C GLU A 5 -19.26 8.85 -30.74
N PHE A 6 -19.68 9.77 -29.85
CA PHE A 6 -19.18 9.90 -28.49
C PHE A 6 -19.81 8.76 -27.68
N SER A 7 -19.16 7.61 -27.63
CA SER A 7 -19.47 6.51 -26.72
C SER A 7 -18.31 6.29 -25.77
N ASP A 8 -17.97 7.33 -25.01
CA ASP A 8 -17.31 7.19 -23.73
C ASP A 8 -18.21 7.87 -22.70
N GLU A 9 -19.27 7.19 -22.30
CA GLU A 9 -19.85 7.39 -20.98
C GLU A 9 -18.69 7.14 -20.00
N PHE A 10 -18.15 8.23 -19.49
CA PHE A 10 -17.14 8.23 -18.45
C PHE A 10 -17.80 7.58 -17.25
N ASP A 11 -17.50 6.30 -17.04
CA ASP A 11 -17.93 5.53 -15.88
C ASP A 11 -17.15 6.05 -14.65
N PHE A 12 -17.63 7.19 -14.14
CA PHE A 12 -17.00 7.94 -13.07
C PHE A 12 -17.09 7.18 -11.74
N GLU A 13 -18.18 6.41 -11.56
CA GLU A 13 -18.41 5.57 -10.39
C GLU A 13 -17.35 4.47 -10.28
N ASN A 14 -17.12 3.72 -11.33
CA ASN A 14 -16.13 2.64 -11.35
C ASN A 14 -14.72 3.16 -11.07
N ARG A 15 -14.34 4.37 -11.49
CA ARG A 15 -13.01 4.94 -11.23
C ARG A 15 -12.82 5.38 -9.78
N ILE A 16 -13.84 5.93 -9.12
CA ILE A 16 -13.73 6.39 -7.72
C ILE A 16 -13.71 5.21 -6.75
N THR A 17 -14.54 4.21 -7.02
CA THR A 17 -14.68 3.01 -6.16
C THR A 17 -13.77 1.85 -6.57
N ASP A 18 -13.00 2.00 -7.66
CA ASP A 18 -12.00 1.01 -8.05
C ASP A 18 -10.90 0.93 -6.99
N THR A 19 -10.61 -0.29 -6.57
CA THR A 19 -9.54 -0.59 -5.60
C THR A 19 -8.15 -0.57 -6.22
N SER A 20 -8.03 -0.49 -7.56
CA SER A 20 -6.75 -0.36 -8.26
C SER A 20 -6.11 1.02 -8.05
N GLU A 21 -4.79 1.08 -8.21
CA GLU A 21 -4.06 2.35 -8.16
C GLU A 21 -4.33 3.17 -9.43
N ILE A 22 -4.70 4.42 -9.24
CA ILE A 22 -4.77 5.42 -10.31
C ILE A 22 -3.52 6.31 -10.25
N PRO A 23 -3.13 7.00 -11.35
CA PRO A 23 -1.95 7.87 -11.36
C PRO A 23 -1.92 8.93 -10.25
N GLU A 24 -3.09 9.36 -9.78
CA GLU A 24 -3.23 10.29 -8.65
C GLU A 24 -2.80 9.67 -7.31
N ASP A 25 -2.87 8.34 -7.16
CA ASP A 25 -2.42 7.62 -5.97
C ASP A 25 -0.91 7.38 -5.99
N THR A 26 -0.31 7.24 -7.19
CA THR A 26 1.12 6.97 -7.38
C THR A 26 1.97 8.24 -7.28
N ALA A 27 1.43 9.42 -7.61
CA ALA A 27 2.10 10.71 -7.38
C ALA A 27 2.25 11.05 -5.88
N GLU A 28 1.74 10.19 -5.01
CA GLU A 28 1.59 10.39 -3.57
C GLU A 28 2.65 9.63 -2.73
N SER A 29 3.88 9.41 -3.20
CA SER A 29 4.96 8.90 -2.32
C SER A 29 5.16 9.79 -1.08
N ASP A 30 4.80 11.09 -1.18
CA ASP A 30 4.80 12.06 -0.10
C ASP A 30 3.39 12.45 0.38
N ASN A 31 2.39 11.57 0.22
CA ASN A 31 1.03 11.86 0.64
C ASN A 31 0.95 12.10 2.15
N PRO A 32 0.63 13.34 2.60
CA PRO A 32 0.54 13.69 4.02
C PRO A 32 -0.52 12.87 4.77
N LEU A 33 -1.46 12.25 4.06
CA LEU A 33 -2.49 11.42 4.66
C LEU A 33 -1.96 10.04 5.13
N ARG A 34 -0.81 9.59 4.62
CA ARG A 34 -0.24 8.31 5.04
C ARG A 34 0.32 8.40 6.46
N PRO A 35 -0.08 7.50 7.38
CA PRO A 35 0.53 7.41 8.69
C PRO A 35 2.02 7.01 8.54
N LYS A 36 2.85 7.56 9.43
CA LYS A 36 4.30 7.32 9.43
C LYS A 36 4.76 6.36 10.53
N THR A 37 3.92 6.13 11.53
CA THR A 37 4.22 5.28 12.69
C THR A 37 3.11 4.27 12.94
N LEU A 38 3.41 3.20 13.68
CA LEU A 38 2.40 2.21 14.10
C LEU A 38 1.31 2.84 14.98
N SER A 39 1.62 3.88 15.74
CA SER A 39 0.66 4.58 16.60
C SER A 39 -0.35 5.40 15.81
N GLU A 40 0.02 5.91 14.63
CA GLU A 40 -0.87 6.63 13.74
C GLU A 40 -1.71 5.72 12.84
N TYR A 41 -1.30 4.45 12.73
CA TYR A 41 -1.94 3.47 11.85
C TYR A 41 -3.21 2.91 12.51
N ILE A 42 -4.36 3.32 12.02
CA ILE A 42 -5.68 2.92 12.51
C ILE A 42 -6.06 1.55 11.97
N GLY A 43 -6.69 0.73 12.81
CA GLY A 43 -7.13 -0.62 12.47
C GLY A 43 -6.00 -1.65 12.37
N GLN A 44 -6.33 -2.85 11.87
CA GLN A 44 -5.39 -3.97 11.71
C GLN A 44 -4.67 -4.35 13.02
N GLU A 45 -5.35 -4.29 14.16
CA GLU A 45 -4.74 -4.39 15.49
C GLU A 45 -3.86 -5.63 15.65
N LYS A 46 -4.35 -6.80 15.20
CA LYS A 46 -3.59 -8.05 15.27
C LYS A 46 -2.27 -7.99 14.48
N ALA A 47 -2.30 -7.40 13.30
CA ALA A 47 -1.09 -7.24 12.47
C ALA A 47 -0.13 -6.24 13.11
N LYS A 48 -0.63 -5.12 13.64
CA LYS A 48 0.13 -4.10 14.35
C LYS A 48 0.84 -4.64 15.59
N GLU A 49 0.11 -5.35 16.45
CA GLU A 49 0.66 -5.92 17.68
C GLU A 49 1.81 -6.88 17.39
N ASN A 50 1.61 -7.80 16.43
CA ASN A 50 2.66 -8.73 16.03
C ASN A 50 3.87 -7.99 15.46
N LEU A 51 3.62 -7.04 14.55
CA LEU A 51 4.71 -6.29 13.90
C LEU A 51 5.52 -5.48 14.91
N LYS A 52 4.85 -4.85 15.88
CA LYS A 52 5.52 -4.12 16.97
C LYS A 52 6.48 -5.02 17.73
N VAL A 53 6.05 -6.23 18.11
CA VAL A 53 6.90 -7.19 18.81
C VAL A 53 8.12 -7.58 17.99
N PHE A 54 7.93 -7.88 16.69
CA PHE A 54 9.02 -8.29 15.80
C PHE A 54 10.03 -7.16 15.57
N ILE A 55 9.57 -5.92 15.38
CA ILE A 55 10.43 -4.75 15.21
C ILE A 55 11.24 -4.48 16.48
N GLU A 56 10.59 -4.48 17.64
CA GLU A 56 11.27 -4.26 18.92
C GLU A 56 12.31 -5.36 19.21
N ALA A 57 11.96 -6.61 18.94
CA ALA A 57 12.89 -7.73 19.12
C ALA A 57 14.11 -7.62 18.19
N ALA A 58 13.94 -7.24 16.94
CA ALA A 58 15.04 -7.00 16.01
C ALA A 58 15.95 -5.87 16.49
N LYS A 59 15.37 -4.75 16.95
CA LYS A 59 16.12 -3.63 17.54
C LYS A 59 16.93 -4.03 18.77
N ILE A 60 16.34 -4.80 19.68
CA ILE A 60 17.04 -5.27 20.90
C ILE A 60 18.24 -6.16 20.55
N ARG A 61 18.12 -7.02 19.53
CA ARG A 61 19.19 -7.89 19.08
C ARG A 61 20.24 -7.20 18.20
N GLY A 62 19.93 -5.98 17.70
CA GLY A 62 20.76 -5.30 16.70
C GLY A 62 20.81 -6.03 15.36
N GLU A 63 19.73 -6.69 14.99
CA GLU A 63 19.58 -7.47 13.75
C GLU A 63 18.58 -6.83 12.82
N THR A 64 18.66 -7.19 11.52
CA THR A 64 17.60 -6.85 10.55
C THR A 64 16.32 -7.62 10.90
N LEU A 65 15.18 -6.98 10.61
CA LEU A 65 13.89 -7.67 10.72
C LEU A 65 13.83 -8.83 9.70
N ASP A 66 13.22 -9.94 10.08
CA ASP A 66 12.91 -11.01 9.16
C ASP A 66 12.08 -10.50 7.97
N HIS A 67 12.17 -11.18 6.83
CA HIS A 67 11.36 -10.82 5.66
C HIS A 67 9.87 -10.89 5.98
N VAL A 68 9.11 -9.89 5.53
CA VAL A 68 7.70 -9.70 5.83
C VAL A 68 6.85 -9.88 4.57
N LEU A 69 5.82 -10.71 4.63
CA LEU A 69 4.82 -10.83 3.59
C LEU A 69 3.51 -10.19 4.04
N LEU A 70 3.07 -9.17 3.31
CA LEU A 70 1.77 -8.52 3.50
C LEU A 70 0.80 -8.98 2.42
N TYR A 71 -0.33 -9.59 2.82
CA TYR A 71 -1.30 -10.03 1.85
C TYR A 71 -2.73 -9.63 2.22
N GLY A 72 -3.56 -9.47 1.22
CA GLY A 72 -4.96 -9.07 1.37
C GLY A 72 -5.45 -8.23 0.18
N PRO A 73 -6.74 -7.89 0.14
CA PRO A 73 -7.34 -7.07 -0.91
C PRO A 73 -6.53 -5.80 -1.23
N PRO A 74 -6.67 -5.24 -2.44
CA PRO A 74 -6.03 -3.97 -2.76
C PRO A 74 -6.61 -2.82 -1.92
N GLY A 75 -5.85 -1.73 -1.76
CA GLY A 75 -6.31 -0.52 -1.06
C GLY A 75 -6.27 -0.57 0.47
N LEU A 76 -5.78 -1.65 1.10
CA LEU A 76 -5.72 -1.84 2.56
C LEU A 76 -4.48 -1.23 3.24
N GLY A 77 -3.57 -0.60 2.49
CA GLY A 77 -2.41 0.07 3.06
C GLY A 77 -1.15 -0.81 3.18
N LYS A 78 -0.98 -1.86 2.36
CA LYS A 78 0.25 -2.68 2.33
C LYS A 78 1.51 -1.83 2.16
N THR A 79 1.53 -0.95 1.17
CA THR A 79 2.63 0.00 0.92
C THR A 79 2.85 0.96 2.09
N THR A 80 1.76 1.44 2.71
CA THR A 80 1.84 2.31 3.89
C THR A 80 2.48 1.59 5.06
N LEU A 81 2.05 0.35 5.33
CA LEU A 81 2.60 -0.45 6.42
C LEU A 81 4.10 -0.76 6.19
N SER A 82 4.51 -0.98 4.94
CA SER A 82 5.92 -1.15 4.59
C SER A 82 6.76 0.11 4.89
N GLY A 83 6.22 1.29 4.59
CA GLY A 83 6.85 2.56 4.97
C GLY A 83 6.95 2.75 6.48
N ILE A 84 5.93 2.35 7.23
CA ILE A 84 5.95 2.38 8.69
C ILE A 84 7.03 1.43 9.22
N ILE A 85 7.18 0.23 8.67
CA ILE A 85 8.25 -0.70 9.07
C ILE A 85 9.62 -0.04 8.93
N ALA A 86 9.90 0.58 7.80
CA ALA A 86 11.17 1.27 7.56
C ALA A 86 11.38 2.44 8.54
N ASN A 87 10.35 3.25 8.76
CA ASN A 87 10.40 4.37 9.71
C ASN A 87 10.63 3.90 11.14
N GLU A 88 9.92 2.85 11.58
CA GLU A 88 10.09 2.29 12.92
C GLU A 88 11.49 1.68 13.10
N LEU A 89 12.06 1.07 12.07
CA LEU A 89 13.44 0.56 12.09
C LEU A 89 14.49 1.68 11.99
N GLY A 90 14.10 2.89 11.52
CA GLY A 90 15.02 4.01 11.29
C GLY A 90 15.92 3.84 10.07
N VAL A 91 15.45 3.15 9.04
CA VAL A 91 16.19 2.82 7.83
C VAL A 91 15.49 3.35 6.56
N SER A 92 16.20 3.33 5.43
CA SER A 92 15.62 3.74 4.14
C SER A 92 14.74 2.64 3.55
N MET A 93 13.72 3.04 2.79
CA MET A 93 12.90 2.13 2.01
C MET A 93 13.13 2.34 0.51
N ARG A 94 13.36 1.24 -0.20
CA ARG A 94 13.32 1.19 -1.67
C ARG A 94 12.05 0.52 -2.10
N ILE A 95 11.41 1.09 -3.13
CA ILE A 95 10.12 0.60 -3.64
C ILE A 95 10.32 0.11 -5.07
N THR A 96 9.80 -1.07 -5.36
CA THR A 96 9.68 -1.60 -6.72
C THR A 96 8.40 -2.40 -6.85
N SER A 97 8.07 -2.83 -8.05
CA SER A 97 6.94 -3.72 -8.31
C SER A 97 7.40 -4.99 -9.00
N GLY A 98 6.66 -6.08 -8.84
CA GLY A 98 6.95 -7.35 -9.50
C GLY A 98 7.13 -7.20 -11.01
N PRO A 99 6.20 -6.52 -11.73
CA PRO A 99 6.34 -6.26 -13.17
C PRO A 99 7.57 -5.43 -13.57
N ALA A 100 8.15 -4.64 -12.67
CA ALA A 100 9.37 -3.86 -12.95
C ALA A 100 10.65 -4.71 -12.88
N ILE A 101 10.56 -5.94 -12.39
CA ILE A 101 11.66 -6.89 -12.29
C ILE A 101 11.49 -7.93 -13.40
N GLU A 102 11.91 -7.59 -14.61
CA GLU A 102 11.77 -8.49 -15.77
C GLU A 102 12.92 -9.51 -15.87
N LYS A 103 14.09 -9.15 -15.40
CA LYS A 103 15.32 -9.97 -15.51
C LYS A 103 16.03 -10.07 -14.18
N PRO A 104 16.76 -11.17 -13.93
CA PRO A 104 17.59 -11.32 -12.73
C PRO A 104 18.56 -10.14 -12.50
N GLY A 105 19.05 -9.49 -13.58
CA GLY A 105 19.92 -8.34 -13.50
C GLY A 105 19.24 -7.09 -12.90
N ASP A 106 17.94 -6.93 -13.08
CA ASP A 106 17.19 -5.80 -12.53
C ASP A 106 17.09 -5.91 -11.00
N LEU A 107 16.84 -7.12 -10.51
CA LEU A 107 16.85 -7.42 -9.08
C LEU A 107 18.26 -7.24 -8.50
N ALA A 108 19.30 -7.73 -9.20
CA ALA A 108 20.68 -7.56 -8.78
C ALA A 108 21.06 -6.09 -8.62
N ALA A 109 20.67 -5.24 -9.59
CA ALA A 109 20.92 -3.80 -9.54
C ALA A 109 20.19 -3.12 -8.37
N LEU A 110 18.97 -3.55 -8.05
CA LEU A 110 18.24 -3.05 -6.89
C LEU A 110 18.93 -3.43 -5.58
N LEU A 111 19.33 -4.69 -5.45
CA LEU A 111 19.92 -5.23 -4.22
C LEU A 111 21.33 -4.68 -3.94
N THR A 112 22.13 -4.42 -4.97
CA THR A 112 23.47 -3.82 -4.82
C THR A 112 23.44 -2.34 -4.39
N ASN A 113 22.29 -1.68 -4.55
CA ASN A 113 22.08 -0.29 -4.12
C ASN A 113 21.44 -0.15 -2.73
N LEU A 114 21.23 -1.25 -2.01
CA LEU A 114 20.76 -1.23 -0.63
C LEU A 114 21.92 -1.01 0.34
N ASN A 115 21.62 -0.32 1.44
CA ASN A 115 22.50 -0.25 2.59
C ASN A 115 22.12 -1.34 3.62
N GLU A 116 23.00 -1.56 4.59
CA GLU A 116 22.72 -2.50 5.66
C GLU A 116 21.51 -2.06 6.48
N GLY A 117 20.55 -2.96 6.66
CA GLY A 117 19.29 -2.72 7.35
C GLY A 117 18.16 -2.14 6.51
N ASP A 118 18.42 -1.69 5.28
CA ASP A 118 17.39 -1.10 4.42
C ASP A 118 16.20 -2.04 4.21
N VAL A 119 15.03 -1.45 3.94
CA VAL A 119 13.82 -2.16 3.56
C VAL A 119 13.64 -2.12 2.04
N LEU A 120 13.55 -3.28 1.41
CA LEU A 120 13.13 -3.40 0.01
C LEU A 120 11.66 -3.79 -0.02
N PHE A 121 10.80 -2.91 -0.51
CA PHE A 121 9.38 -3.19 -0.73
C PHE A 121 9.14 -3.59 -2.18
N ILE A 122 8.48 -4.73 -2.38
CA ILE A 122 8.06 -5.21 -3.70
C ILE A 122 6.55 -5.36 -3.71
N ASP A 123 5.87 -4.48 -4.48
CA ASP A 123 4.44 -4.56 -4.68
C ASP A 123 4.11 -5.57 -5.78
N GLU A 124 3.01 -6.32 -5.56
CA GLU A 124 2.57 -7.42 -6.41
C GLU A 124 3.74 -8.37 -6.75
N ILE A 125 4.24 -9.05 -5.70
CA ILE A 125 5.22 -10.13 -5.88
C ILE A 125 4.60 -11.17 -6.80
N LEU A 126 5.04 -11.19 -8.04
CA LEU A 126 4.68 -12.17 -9.04
C LEU A 126 5.89 -13.06 -9.34
N TYR A 127 5.60 -14.33 -9.48
CA TYR A 127 6.45 -15.45 -9.91
C TYR A 127 7.31 -15.18 -11.14
N PRO A 128 8.16 -16.07 -11.50
CA PRO A 128 9.08 -17.06 -10.92
C PRO A 128 10.52 -16.53 -10.76
N SER A 129 10.80 -15.28 -11.14
CA SER A 129 12.16 -14.69 -11.08
C SER A 129 12.68 -14.48 -9.65
N MET A 130 11.84 -14.70 -8.64
CA MET A 130 12.16 -14.53 -7.22
C MET A 130 12.35 -15.87 -6.47
N GLU A 131 12.26 -17.01 -7.15
CA GLU A 131 12.52 -18.31 -6.51
C GLU A 131 13.98 -18.48 -6.09
N ASP A 132 14.90 -17.79 -6.79
CA ASP A 132 16.32 -17.80 -6.51
C ASP A 132 16.78 -16.46 -5.93
N PHE A 133 16.52 -16.22 -4.64
CA PHE A 133 17.11 -15.11 -3.89
C PHE A 133 18.64 -15.24 -3.66
N ALA A 134 19.25 -16.28 -4.21
CA ALA A 134 20.69 -16.35 -4.38
C ALA A 134 21.02 -15.76 -5.74
N ILE A 135 21.56 -14.53 -5.74
CA ILE A 135 22.02 -13.93 -6.99
C ILE A 135 23.38 -14.55 -7.34
N ASP A 136 23.33 -15.68 -7.98
CA ASP A 136 24.42 -16.13 -8.80
C ASP A 136 24.33 -15.40 -10.15
N ILE A 137 25.02 -14.27 -10.26
CA ILE A 137 25.14 -13.59 -11.54
C ILE A 137 26.01 -14.45 -12.45
N ILE A 138 25.37 -15.23 -13.32
CA ILE A 138 26.08 -15.96 -14.37
C ILE A 138 26.36 -14.97 -15.50
N THR A 139 27.61 -14.50 -15.62
CA THR A 139 28.07 -13.73 -16.76
C THR A 139 28.76 -14.64 -17.76
N GLY A 140 28.32 -14.60 -19.02
CA GLY A 140 28.91 -15.38 -20.12
C GLY A 140 27.97 -16.48 -20.64
N LYS A 141 28.22 -16.94 -21.86
CA LYS A 141 27.52 -18.08 -22.49
C LYS A 141 28.48 -19.22 -22.68
N GLY A 142 28.02 -20.45 -22.40
CA GLY A 142 28.79 -21.68 -22.64
C GLY A 142 29.87 -21.96 -21.58
N GLN A 143 30.99 -22.58 -21.98
CA GLN A 143 32.08 -22.99 -21.08
C GLN A 143 32.82 -21.87 -20.34
N MET A 144 32.56 -20.60 -20.66
CA MET A 144 33.10 -19.42 -19.99
C MET A 144 32.10 -18.72 -19.06
N ALA A 145 31.04 -19.38 -18.64
CA ALA A 145 30.13 -18.85 -17.66
C ALA A 145 30.82 -18.77 -16.29
N ALA A 146 31.06 -17.57 -15.79
CA ALA A 146 31.56 -17.33 -14.44
C ALA A 146 30.40 -16.95 -13.52
N SER A 147 30.25 -17.67 -12.43
CA SER A 147 29.32 -17.31 -11.35
C SER A 147 30.05 -16.36 -10.40
N TYR A 148 29.53 -15.16 -10.26
CA TYR A 148 29.99 -14.20 -9.27
C TYR A 148 29.04 -14.20 -8.08
N HIS A 149 29.52 -14.63 -6.94
CA HIS A 149 28.81 -14.49 -5.69
C HIS A 149 28.98 -13.04 -5.18
N LEU A 150 27.93 -12.23 -5.31
CA LEU A 150 27.97 -10.86 -4.81
C LEU A 150 27.53 -10.87 -3.33
N PRO A 151 28.37 -10.40 -2.39
CA PRO A 151 27.93 -10.23 -1.03
C PRO A 151 26.89 -9.10 -0.99
N LEU A 152 25.68 -9.42 -0.56
CA LEU A 152 24.62 -8.45 -0.36
C LEU A 152 24.63 -7.97 1.09
N PRO A 153 24.32 -6.67 1.35
CA PRO A 153 24.08 -6.21 2.70
C PRO A 153 22.88 -6.96 3.29
N LYS A 154 22.83 -7.09 4.59
CA LYS A 154 21.61 -7.60 5.25
C LYS A 154 20.50 -6.58 5.08
N PHE A 155 19.34 -6.99 4.63
CA PHE A 155 18.18 -6.14 4.39
C PHE A 155 16.88 -6.87 4.75
N THR A 156 15.81 -6.12 4.93
CA THR A 156 14.48 -6.67 5.12
C THR A 156 13.69 -6.58 3.82
N LEU A 157 13.26 -7.71 3.28
CA LEU A 157 12.31 -7.74 2.18
C LEU A 157 10.89 -7.63 2.74
N VAL A 158 10.12 -6.67 2.24
CA VAL A 158 8.67 -6.61 2.47
C VAL A 158 7.97 -6.86 1.15
N GLY A 159 7.34 -8.01 1.04
CA GLY A 159 6.55 -8.38 -0.12
C GLY A 159 5.08 -8.08 0.08
N ALA A 160 4.41 -7.58 -0.96
CA ALA A 160 2.96 -7.40 -0.96
C ALA A 160 2.31 -8.23 -2.07
N THR A 161 1.12 -8.77 -1.79
CA THR A 161 0.31 -9.44 -2.82
C THR A 161 -1.17 -9.40 -2.48
N THR A 162 -1.98 -9.33 -3.51
CA THR A 162 -3.43 -9.53 -3.40
C THR A 162 -3.81 -11.02 -3.49
N ARG A 163 -2.89 -11.88 -3.94
CA ARG A 163 -3.12 -13.28 -4.30
C ARG A 163 -2.23 -14.26 -3.54
N ALA A 164 -2.30 -14.24 -2.21
CA ALA A 164 -1.46 -15.11 -1.36
C ALA A 164 -1.53 -16.61 -1.71
N GLY A 165 -2.68 -17.07 -2.20
CA GLY A 165 -2.86 -18.47 -2.62
C GLY A 165 -2.09 -18.87 -3.88
N GLN A 166 -1.55 -17.91 -4.63
CA GLN A 166 -0.72 -18.16 -5.81
C GLN A 166 0.78 -18.21 -5.47
N LEU A 167 1.17 -17.84 -4.24
CA LEU A 167 2.55 -17.97 -3.78
C LEU A 167 2.91 -19.44 -3.56
N THR A 168 4.01 -19.90 -4.14
CA THR A 168 4.52 -21.25 -3.89
C THR A 168 4.90 -21.42 -2.42
N ALA A 169 4.80 -22.61 -1.90
CA ALA A 169 5.21 -22.89 -0.52
C ALA A 169 6.68 -22.49 -0.27
N PRO A 170 7.66 -22.82 -1.13
CA PRO A 170 9.05 -22.41 -0.93
C PRO A 170 9.24 -20.88 -0.84
N LEU A 171 8.51 -20.10 -1.64
CA LEU A 171 8.61 -18.65 -1.57
C LEU A 171 7.99 -18.11 -0.27
N ARG A 172 6.82 -18.62 0.10
CA ARG A 172 6.14 -18.21 1.34
C ARG A 172 6.97 -18.56 2.59
N ASP A 173 7.63 -19.72 2.59
CA ASP A 173 8.43 -20.19 3.73
C ASP A 173 9.71 -19.36 3.95
N ARG A 174 10.10 -18.54 2.98
CA ARG A 174 11.21 -17.57 3.12
C ARG A 174 10.83 -16.33 3.92
N PHE A 175 9.53 -16.06 4.08
CA PHE A 175 9.06 -14.95 4.91
C PHE A 175 8.88 -15.42 6.35
N GLY A 176 9.70 -14.90 7.26
CA GLY A 176 9.60 -15.19 8.69
C GLY A 176 8.35 -14.58 9.33
N VAL A 177 7.83 -13.50 8.71
CA VAL A 177 6.63 -12.79 9.17
C VAL A 177 5.59 -12.75 8.06
N VAL A 178 4.41 -13.31 8.30
CA VAL A 178 3.30 -13.32 7.32
C VAL A 178 2.09 -12.67 7.95
N LEU A 179 1.65 -11.54 7.39
CA LEU A 179 0.57 -10.72 7.92
C LEU A 179 -0.57 -10.59 6.90
N ARG A 180 -1.76 -11.00 7.32
CA ARG A 180 -2.98 -10.79 6.56
C ARG A 180 -3.59 -9.45 6.94
N LEU A 181 -3.88 -8.62 5.93
CA LEU A 181 -4.68 -7.41 6.11
C LEU A 181 -6.14 -7.72 5.74
N GLU A 182 -7.04 -7.25 6.57
CA GLU A 182 -8.48 -7.46 6.43
C GLU A 182 -9.17 -6.16 6.04
N LEU A 183 -10.39 -6.27 5.52
CA LEU A 183 -11.22 -5.11 5.27
C LEU A 183 -11.50 -4.38 6.58
N TYR A 184 -11.49 -3.07 6.54
CA TYR A 184 -11.77 -2.21 7.68
C TYR A 184 -13.27 -2.15 7.98
N THR A 185 -13.60 -1.99 9.24
CA THR A 185 -14.98 -1.68 9.64
C THR A 185 -15.33 -0.24 9.29
N PRO A 186 -16.62 0.11 9.17
CA PRO A 186 -17.03 1.50 8.97
C PRO A 186 -16.51 2.43 10.06
N GLU A 187 -16.44 1.99 11.31
CA GLU A 187 -15.97 2.76 12.45
C GLU A 187 -14.46 3.05 12.35
N GLU A 188 -13.65 2.07 11.96
CA GLU A 188 -12.23 2.26 11.71
C GLU A 188 -11.99 3.21 10.53
N LEU A 189 -12.77 3.07 9.45
CA LEU A 189 -12.68 3.97 8.31
C LEU A 189 -13.15 5.39 8.64
N ALA A 190 -14.17 5.55 9.50
CA ALA A 190 -14.59 6.88 9.96
C ALA A 190 -13.45 7.60 10.69
N GLN A 191 -12.72 6.91 11.56
CA GLN A 191 -11.53 7.46 12.22
C GLN A 191 -10.44 7.87 11.20
N ILE A 192 -10.23 7.05 10.14
CA ILE A 192 -9.28 7.38 9.07
C ILE A 192 -9.74 8.63 8.31
N VAL A 193 -11.03 8.74 8.00
CA VAL A 193 -11.64 9.89 7.33
C VAL A 193 -11.49 11.16 8.17
N GLU A 194 -11.81 11.11 9.47
CA GLU A 194 -11.66 12.21 10.42
C GLU A 194 -10.20 12.67 10.53
N ARG A 195 -9.26 11.73 10.67
CA ARG A 195 -7.83 12.04 10.68
C ARG A 195 -7.40 12.71 9.37
N SER A 196 -7.83 12.19 8.24
CA SER A 196 -7.50 12.73 6.92
C SER A 196 -8.12 14.11 6.71
N ALA A 197 -9.36 14.32 7.16
CA ALA A 197 -10.02 15.62 7.13
C ALA A 197 -9.25 16.65 7.96
N GLY A 198 -8.80 16.27 9.16
CA GLY A 198 -7.96 17.13 10.01
C GLY A 198 -6.66 17.57 9.32
N ILE A 199 -5.97 16.64 8.66
CA ILE A 199 -4.73 16.94 7.91
C ILE A 199 -5.01 17.88 6.72
N LEU A 200 -6.14 17.70 6.05
CA LEU A 200 -6.57 18.53 4.92
C LEU A 200 -7.20 19.87 5.34
N GLY A 201 -7.35 20.12 6.64
CA GLY A 201 -8.00 21.33 7.16
C GLY A 201 -9.50 21.39 6.89
N ILE A 202 -10.16 20.25 6.74
CA ILE A 202 -11.59 20.11 6.46
C ILE A 202 -12.34 19.90 7.78
N LYS A 203 -13.43 20.64 7.98
CA LYS A 203 -14.33 20.38 9.09
C LYS A 203 -15.31 19.27 8.71
N ILE A 204 -15.37 18.23 9.52
CA ILE A 204 -16.25 17.08 9.32
C ILE A 204 -16.92 16.69 10.64
N GLU A 205 -18.20 16.36 10.58
CA GLU A 205 -18.93 15.76 11.68
C GLU A 205 -18.79 14.24 11.65
N HIS A 206 -18.83 13.60 12.82
CA HIS A 206 -18.68 12.15 12.94
C HIS A 206 -19.65 11.35 12.04
N ASP A 207 -20.92 11.77 12.02
CA ASP A 207 -21.94 11.12 11.19
C ASP A 207 -21.65 11.26 9.69
N GLY A 208 -21.07 12.39 9.27
CA GLY A 208 -20.61 12.61 7.90
C GLY A 208 -19.40 11.71 7.55
N ALA A 209 -18.47 11.54 8.50
CA ALA A 209 -17.34 10.63 8.33
C ALA A 209 -17.80 9.16 8.23
N LEU A 210 -18.76 8.76 9.08
CA LEU A 210 -19.32 7.41 9.07
C LEU A 210 -20.09 7.13 7.77
N GLU A 211 -20.79 8.09 7.21
CA GLU A 211 -21.47 7.96 5.91
C GLU A 211 -20.47 7.71 4.78
N ILE A 212 -19.36 8.47 4.72
CA ILE A 212 -18.28 8.25 3.76
C ILE A 212 -17.66 6.87 3.97
N ALA A 213 -17.41 6.49 5.22
CA ALA A 213 -16.81 5.21 5.58
C ALA A 213 -17.67 4.02 5.15
N SER A 214 -18.98 4.08 5.35
CA SER A 214 -19.92 3.00 5.02
C SER A 214 -19.92 2.67 3.52
N ARG A 215 -19.75 3.69 2.67
CA ARG A 215 -19.71 3.53 1.20
C ARG A 215 -18.28 3.30 0.66
N SER A 216 -17.28 3.13 1.54
CA SER A 216 -15.86 2.96 1.16
C SER A 216 -15.44 1.52 0.92
N ARG A 217 -16.37 0.58 0.85
CA ARG A 217 -16.11 -0.85 0.57
C ARG A 217 -15.01 -1.46 1.45
N GLY A 218 -14.85 -0.99 2.68
CA GLY A 218 -13.86 -1.52 3.63
C GLY A 218 -12.42 -1.11 3.35
N THR A 219 -12.15 -0.11 2.50
CA THR A 219 -10.78 0.25 2.11
C THR A 219 -10.43 1.72 2.36
N PRO A 220 -9.32 2.01 3.06
CA PRO A 220 -8.84 3.38 3.30
C PRO A 220 -8.60 4.20 2.03
N ARG A 221 -8.17 3.55 0.94
CA ARG A 221 -7.93 4.22 -0.35
C ARG A 221 -9.22 4.84 -0.88
N ILE A 222 -10.31 4.08 -0.92
CA ILE A 222 -11.62 4.58 -1.35
C ILE A 222 -12.12 5.65 -0.40
N ALA A 223 -12.03 5.43 0.93
CA ALA A 223 -12.46 6.41 1.91
C ALA A 223 -11.81 7.78 1.71
N ASN A 224 -10.50 7.82 1.47
CA ASN A 224 -9.78 9.07 1.19
C ASN A 224 -10.16 9.70 -0.16
N ARG A 225 -10.43 8.89 -1.20
CA ARG A 225 -10.93 9.40 -2.48
C ARG A 225 -12.31 10.03 -2.30
N LEU A 226 -13.22 9.36 -1.61
CA LEU A 226 -14.56 9.87 -1.33
C LEU A 226 -14.51 11.15 -0.49
N LEU A 227 -13.66 11.20 0.55
CA LEU A 227 -13.47 12.41 1.36
C LEU A 227 -13.09 13.61 0.49
N LYS A 228 -12.14 13.45 -0.43
CA LYS A 228 -11.73 14.53 -1.34
C LYS A 228 -12.90 15.00 -2.22
N ARG A 229 -13.75 14.11 -2.70
CA ARG A 229 -14.92 14.47 -3.52
C ARG A 229 -16.02 15.14 -2.68
N VAL A 230 -16.36 14.57 -1.54
CA VAL A 230 -17.37 15.16 -0.62
C VAL A 230 -16.93 16.55 -0.14
N ARG A 231 -15.62 16.77 0.08
CA ARG A 231 -15.07 18.09 0.37
C ARG A 231 -15.45 19.12 -0.69
N ASP A 232 -15.30 18.76 -1.98
CA ASP A 232 -15.59 19.70 -3.08
C ASP A 232 -17.09 20.13 -3.05
N PHE A 233 -17.98 19.17 -2.76
CA PHE A 233 -19.41 19.48 -2.54
C PHE A 233 -19.63 20.36 -1.29
N ALA A 234 -18.96 20.05 -0.18
CA ALA A 234 -19.11 20.80 1.06
C ALA A 234 -18.68 22.27 0.90
N GLN A 235 -17.62 22.54 0.15
CA GLN A 235 -17.15 23.88 -0.14
C GLN A 235 -18.20 24.72 -0.88
N VAL A 236 -18.96 24.09 -1.78
CA VAL A 236 -19.97 24.80 -2.59
C VAL A 236 -21.32 24.88 -1.89
N MET A 237 -21.71 23.85 -1.13
CA MET A 237 -23.08 23.68 -0.64
C MET A 237 -23.26 23.98 0.86
N SER A 238 -22.20 23.82 1.69
CA SER A 238 -22.32 23.85 3.16
C SER A 238 -21.19 24.61 3.88
N ASN A 239 -20.70 25.69 3.30
CA ASN A 239 -19.64 26.52 3.89
C ASN A 239 -18.39 25.74 4.32
N GLY A 240 -18.08 24.65 3.62
CA GLY A 240 -16.88 23.84 3.85
C GLY A 240 -16.98 22.85 5.03
N VAL A 241 -18.17 22.63 5.59
CA VAL A 241 -18.38 21.63 6.65
C VAL A 241 -19.04 20.38 6.06
N ILE A 242 -18.46 19.23 6.31
CA ILE A 242 -19.04 17.94 5.91
C ILE A 242 -19.95 17.46 7.03
N THR A 243 -21.25 17.61 6.84
CA THR A 243 -22.31 17.03 7.68
C THR A 243 -22.80 15.71 7.07
N LEU A 244 -23.62 14.97 7.80
CA LEU A 244 -24.30 13.79 7.27
C LEU A 244 -25.09 14.09 5.99
N GLU A 245 -25.85 15.18 5.98
CA GLU A 245 -26.66 15.60 4.82
C GLU A 245 -25.80 15.93 3.61
N THR A 246 -24.70 16.68 3.83
CA THR A 246 -23.75 17.02 2.77
C THR A 246 -23.08 15.78 2.20
N ALA A 247 -22.64 14.85 3.08
CA ALA A 247 -22.02 13.59 2.66
C ALA A 247 -22.97 12.76 1.82
N ARG A 248 -24.21 12.54 2.28
CA ARG A 248 -25.24 11.80 1.53
C ARG A 248 -25.54 12.44 0.18
N THR A 249 -25.80 13.75 0.16
CA THR A 249 -26.11 14.46 -1.09
C THR A 249 -24.97 14.34 -2.10
N ALA A 250 -23.73 14.44 -1.64
CA ALA A 250 -22.56 14.31 -2.51
C ALA A 250 -22.41 12.88 -3.07
N LEU A 251 -22.50 11.87 -2.18
CA LEU A 251 -22.34 10.46 -2.56
C LEU A 251 -23.47 9.99 -3.46
N ASP A 252 -24.72 10.39 -3.20
CA ASP A 252 -25.87 10.06 -4.05
C ASP A 252 -25.75 10.70 -5.45
N ARG A 253 -25.24 11.95 -5.54
CA ARG A 253 -24.98 12.60 -6.84
C ARG A 253 -23.82 11.96 -7.62
N LEU A 254 -22.91 11.34 -6.93
CA LEU A 254 -21.79 10.58 -7.52
C LEU A 254 -22.19 9.13 -7.82
N GLU A 255 -23.45 8.75 -7.54
CA GLU A 255 -24.00 7.39 -7.73
C GLU A 255 -23.19 6.30 -7.00
N ILE A 256 -22.71 6.64 -5.81
CA ILE A 256 -21.91 5.75 -4.96
C ILE A 256 -22.81 5.15 -3.88
N ASP A 257 -23.03 3.84 -3.97
CA ASP A 257 -23.84 3.03 -3.03
C ASP A 257 -23.02 2.43 -1.87
#